data_e879ad4808f12bfe52b163b980615d8e
#
_entry.id   e879ad4808f12bfe52b163b980615d8e
#
_cell.length_a   1.000
_cell.length_b   1.000
_cell.length_c   1.000
_cell.angle_alpha   90.00
_cell.angle_beta   90.00
_cell.angle_gamma   90.00
#
_symmetry.space_group_name_H-M   'P 1'
#
loop_
_entity.id
_entity.type
_entity.pdbx_description
1 polymer ?
#
loop_
_entity_poly.entity_id
_entity_poly.type
_entity_poly.pdbx_seq_one_letter_code
_entity_poly.pdbx_strand_id
1 'polypeptide(L)'
;MDPRDPESLVFPVALDIPGEITAAGSTWFRRPELHVTTFTPDDLAAASELDVEALVRAGEEHRDELTRPRAIRFDGRVARVEAQDGRRTLVAFCDVAGLDILYERLSAGLGAPLPLPPTHVTLHTAQPGAGGIGLTTEEQVRERATLLDDADAAAVLGHLPAIA
;
A
#
# COMPACT_ATOMS: atom_id res chain seq x y z
N MET A 1 -2.08 9.16 -14.43
CA MET A 1 -0.65 9.14 -14.04
C MET A 1 0.13 9.93 -15.07
N ASP A 2 0.97 10.86 -14.64
CA ASP A 2 1.87 11.56 -15.56
C ASP A 2 2.91 10.55 -16.08
N PRO A 3 3.05 10.37 -17.40
CA PRO A 3 4.01 9.41 -17.94
C PRO A 3 5.47 9.72 -17.62
N ARG A 4 5.73 10.88 -17.03
CA ARG A 4 7.07 11.29 -16.59
C ARG A 4 7.36 10.90 -15.14
N ASP A 5 6.33 10.50 -14.37
CA ASP A 5 6.51 10.11 -12.99
C ASP A 5 7.08 8.68 -12.93
N PRO A 6 8.06 8.43 -12.06
CA PRO A 6 8.57 7.09 -11.87
C PRO A 6 7.46 6.14 -11.41
N GLU A 7 7.36 5.00 -12.10
CA GLU A 7 6.34 4.02 -11.80
C GLU A 7 6.56 3.36 -10.44
N SER A 8 5.50 3.27 -9.65
CA SER A 8 5.50 2.45 -8.43
C SER A 8 5.52 0.98 -8.79
N LEU A 9 6.30 0.19 -8.05
CA LEU A 9 6.37 -1.26 -8.23
C LEU A 9 5.38 -1.93 -7.28
N VAL A 10 4.61 -2.87 -7.82
CA VAL A 10 3.53 -3.54 -7.10
C VAL A 10 3.55 -5.04 -7.40
N PHE A 11 2.94 -5.84 -6.53
CA PHE A 11 2.58 -7.21 -6.89
C PHE A 11 1.08 -7.43 -6.68
N PRO A 12 0.44 -8.26 -7.51
CA PRO A 12 -0.99 -8.51 -7.40
C PRO A 12 -1.31 -9.40 -6.21
N VAL A 13 -2.50 -9.17 -5.62
CA VAL A 13 -3.02 -9.97 -4.52
C VAL A 13 -4.38 -10.51 -4.92
N ALA A 14 -4.58 -11.81 -4.76
CA ALA A 14 -5.86 -12.46 -5.03
C ALA A 14 -6.64 -12.60 -3.72
N LEU A 15 -7.70 -11.82 -3.57
CA LEU A 15 -8.61 -11.87 -2.42
C LEU A 15 -10.04 -11.97 -2.94
N ASP A 16 -10.80 -12.90 -2.36
CA ASP A 16 -12.23 -13.02 -2.66
C ASP A 16 -13.01 -12.17 -1.66
N ILE A 17 -13.21 -10.90 -2.00
CA ILE A 17 -13.94 -9.94 -1.17
C ILE A 17 -15.19 -9.45 -1.90
N PRO A 18 -16.25 -9.03 -1.17
CA PRO A 18 -17.47 -8.55 -1.79
C PRO A 18 -17.25 -7.34 -2.69
N GLY A 19 -18.04 -7.24 -3.76
CA GLY A 19 -18.02 -6.09 -4.65
C GLY A 19 -18.50 -4.81 -3.99
N GLU A 20 -19.30 -4.92 -2.93
CA GLU A 20 -19.85 -3.79 -2.19
C GLU A 20 -19.96 -4.15 -0.72
N ILE A 21 -19.55 -3.23 0.16
CA ILE A 21 -19.70 -3.38 1.61
C ILE A 21 -20.20 -2.10 2.24
N THR A 22 -20.81 -2.22 3.40
CA THR A 22 -21.18 -1.07 4.25
C THR A 22 -20.29 -1.12 5.51
N ALA A 23 -19.55 -0.05 5.73
CA ALA A 23 -18.69 0.10 6.90
C ALA A 23 -18.46 1.59 7.18
N ALA A 24 -18.21 1.94 8.44
CA ALA A 24 -17.95 3.33 8.84
C ALA A 24 -19.02 4.32 8.33
N GLY A 25 -20.29 3.89 8.32
CA GLY A 25 -21.42 4.74 7.93
C GLY A 25 -21.53 5.01 6.42
N SER A 26 -20.78 4.31 5.59
CA SER A 26 -20.76 4.51 4.13
C SER A 26 -20.81 3.19 3.38
N THR A 27 -21.17 3.28 2.10
CA THR A 27 -21.08 2.16 1.15
C THR A 27 -19.77 2.29 0.39
N TRP A 28 -19.07 1.16 0.22
CA TRP A 28 -17.76 1.08 -0.40
C TRP A 28 -17.78 0.04 -1.51
N PHE A 29 -17.04 0.29 -2.57
CA PHE A 29 -17.00 -0.52 -3.78
C PHE A 29 -15.63 -1.13 -3.99
N ARG A 30 -15.58 -2.45 -4.27
CA ARG A 30 -14.34 -3.18 -4.48
C ARG A 30 -13.52 -2.55 -5.61
N ARG A 31 -12.21 -2.47 -5.41
CA ARG A 31 -11.29 -2.11 -6.48
C ARG A 31 -11.22 -3.23 -7.53
N PRO A 32 -11.11 -2.86 -8.84
CA PRO A 32 -10.97 -3.86 -9.91
C PRO A 32 -9.72 -4.74 -9.74
N GLU A 33 -8.62 -4.16 -9.27
CA GLU A 33 -7.37 -4.85 -9.05
C GLU A 33 -6.89 -4.61 -7.62
N LEU A 34 -6.47 -5.68 -6.96
CA LEU A 34 -5.90 -5.64 -5.63
C LEU A 34 -4.41 -5.88 -5.73
N HIS A 35 -3.63 -5.04 -5.05
CA HIS A 35 -2.18 -5.15 -5.06
C HIS A 35 -1.56 -4.57 -3.79
N VAL A 36 -0.30 -4.95 -3.57
CA VAL A 36 0.56 -4.30 -2.57
C VAL A 36 1.60 -3.49 -3.31
N THR A 37 1.77 -2.23 -2.93
CA THR A 37 2.85 -1.38 -3.43
C THR A 37 4.11 -1.64 -2.60
N THR A 38 5.19 -2.02 -3.26
CA THR A 38 6.44 -2.39 -2.59
C THR A 38 7.53 -1.35 -2.71
N PHE A 39 7.46 -0.47 -3.72
CA PHE A 39 8.55 0.46 -4.00
C PHE A 39 8.01 1.67 -4.79
N THR A 40 8.15 2.86 -4.22
CA THR A 40 7.74 4.12 -4.86
C THR A 40 8.92 5.08 -4.82
N PRO A 41 9.66 5.26 -5.94
CA PRO A 41 10.89 6.06 -5.94
C PRO A 41 10.74 7.47 -5.41
N ASP A 42 9.70 8.19 -5.82
CA ASP A 42 9.49 9.59 -5.39
C ASP A 42 9.28 9.70 -3.88
N ASP A 43 8.45 8.83 -3.32
CA ASP A 43 8.16 8.84 -1.89
C ASP A 43 9.38 8.40 -1.07
N LEU A 44 10.12 7.43 -1.57
CA LEU A 44 11.36 6.98 -0.93
C LEU A 44 12.43 8.07 -0.98
N ALA A 45 12.54 8.83 -2.07
CA ALA A 45 13.43 9.97 -2.16
C ALA A 45 13.07 11.04 -1.14
N ALA A 46 11.79 11.34 -0.97
CA ALA A 46 11.31 12.30 0.02
C ALA A 46 11.57 11.87 1.46
N ALA A 47 11.60 10.56 1.72
CA ALA A 47 11.76 9.99 3.06
C ALA A 47 13.19 9.53 3.37
N SER A 48 14.15 9.78 2.49
CA SER A 48 15.54 9.36 2.63
C SER A 48 16.51 10.47 2.16
N GLU A 49 17.80 10.20 2.22
CA GLU A 49 18.83 11.10 1.69
C GLU A 49 19.21 10.78 0.24
N LEU A 50 18.52 9.81 -0.36
CA LEU A 50 18.79 9.35 -1.73
C LEU A 50 18.04 10.18 -2.75
N ASP A 51 18.62 10.38 -3.93
CA ASP A 51 17.92 11.04 -5.01
C ASP A 51 17.03 10.05 -5.78
N VAL A 52 16.05 10.60 -6.49
CA VAL A 52 15.06 9.79 -7.21
C VAL A 52 15.69 8.98 -8.34
N GLU A 53 16.73 9.48 -8.97
CA GLU A 53 17.41 8.75 -10.07
C GLU A 53 18.09 7.48 -9.58
N ALA A 54 18.77 7.55 -8.43
CA ALA A 54 19.38 6.37 -7.81
C ALA A 54 18.31 5.34 -7.44
N LEU A 55 17.17 5.79 -6.93
CA LEU A 55 16.06 4.93 -6.56
C LEU A 55 15.39 4.29 -7.78
N VAL A 56 15.20 5.04 -8.86
CA VAL A 56 14.67 4.48 -10.10
C VAL A 56 15.58 3.38 -10.64
N ARG A 57 16.90 3.59 -10.63
CA ARG A 57 17.86 2.57 -11.06
C ARG A 57 17.79 1.33 -10.16
N ALA A 58 17.75 1.52 -8.85
CA ALA A 58 17.63 0.40 -7.91
C ALA A 58 16.33 -0.39 -8.13
N GLY A 59 15.23 0.30 -8.37
CA GLY A 59 13.95 -0.33 -8.69
C GLY A 59 14.02 -1.16 -9.98
N GLU A 60 14.68 -0.66 -11.02
CA GLU A 60 14.87 -1.41 -12.25
C GLU A 60 15.77 -2.63 -12.08
N GLU A 61 16.87 -2.49 -11.35
CA GLU A 61 17.81 -3.59 -11.07
C GLU A 61 17.16 -4.70 -10.24
N HIS A 62 16.24 -4.37 -9.35
CA HIS A 62 15.56 -5.28 -8.44
C HIS A 62 14.08 -5.46 -8.75
N ARG A 63 13.65 -5.11 -9.97
CA ARG A 63 12.23 -5.18 -10.37
C ARG A 63 11.62 -6.55 -10.11
N ASP A 64 12.31 -7.62 -10.50
CA ASP A 64 11.80 -8.99 -10.35
C ASP A 64 11.54 -9.34 -8.89
N GLU A 65 12.41 -8.93 -7.98
CA GLU A 65 12.23 -9.17 -6.56
C GLU A 65 11.15 -8.29 -5.95
N LEU A 66 11.05 -7.02 -6.40
CA LEU A 66 10.09 -6.05 -5.87
C LEU A 66 8.67 -6.29 -6.37
N THR A 67 8.50 -6.92 -7.54
CA THR A 67 7.18 -7.22 -8.11
C THR A 67 6.76 -8.68 -7.96
N ARG A 68 7.62 -9.52 -7.38
CA ARG A 68 7.30 -10.94 -7.16
C ARG A 68 6.21 -11.05 -6.10
N PRO A 69 5.15 -11.83 -6.38
CA PRO A 69 4.13 -12.10 -5.36
C PRO A 69 4.74 -12.71 -4.11
N ARG A 70 4.38 -12.17 -2.95
CA ARG A 70 4.86 -12.61 -1.65
C ARG A 70 3.68 -12.90 -0.74
N ALA A 71 3.86 -13.78 0.23
CA ALA A 71 2.87 -14.00 1.25
C ALA A 71 2.65 -12.72 2.06
N ILE A 72 1.40 -12.39 2.31
CA ILE A 72 1.02 -11.26 3.15
C ILE A 72 0.24 -11.76 4.36
N ARG A 73 0.35 -10.99 5.46
CA ARG A 73 -0.41 -11.23 6.67
C ARG A 73 -1.01 -9.91 7.13
N PHE A 74 -2.34 -9.85 7.16
CA PHE A 74 -3.04 -8.67 7.68
C PHE A 74 -2.79 -8.53 9.17
N ASP A 75 -2.54 -7.32 9.64
CA ASP A 75 -2.17 -7.06 11.03
C ASP A 75 -3.35 -6.65 11.92
N GLY A 76 -4.55 -6.61 11.35
CA GLY A 76 -5.78 -6.23 12.06
C GLY A 76 -6.14 -4.76 11.96
N ARG A 77 -5.27 -3.92 11.43
CA ARG A 77 -5.57 -2.51 11.24
C ARG A 77 -6.26 -2.27 9.91
N VAL A 78 -7.36 -1.56 9.94
CA VAL A 78 -8.08 -1.07 8.76
C VAL A 78 -8.22 0.44 8.89
N ALA A 79 -7.98 1.16 7.82
CA ALA A 79 -8.08 2.62 7.83
C ALA A 79 -8.94 3.13 6.69
N ARG A 80 -9.62 4.24 6.96
CA ARG A 80 -10.18 5.09 5.92
C ARG A 80 -9.08 6.07 5.52
N VAL A 81 -8.78 6.13 4.24
CA VAL A 81 -7.78 7.04 3.68
C VAL A 81 -8.50 8.08 2.85
N GLU A 82 -8.16 9.35 3.05
CA GLU A 82 -8.81 10.46 2.36
C GLU A 82 -7.76 11.34 1.68
N ALA A 83 -7.97 11.65 0.41
CA ALA A 83 -7.15 12.56 -0.36
C ALA A 83 -7.73 13.99 -0.28
N GLN A 84 -6.90 15.00 -0.60
CA GLN A 84 -7.31 16.39 -0.60
C GLN A 84 -8.45 16.68 -1.60
N ASP A 85 -8.53 15.89 -2.68
CA ASP A 85 -9.59 16.02 -3.69
C ASP A 85 -10.91 15.36 -3.29
N GLY A 86 -11.01 14.82 -2.07
CA GLY A 86 -12.21 14.20 -1.53
C GLY A 86 -12.33 12.70 -1.81
N ARG A 87 -11.41 12.09 -2.56
CA ARG A 87 -11.42 10.63 -2.74
C ARG A 87 -11.18 9.94 -1.40
N ARG A 88 -11.85 8.81 -1.20
CA ARG A 88 -11.74 8.01 0.02
C ARG A 88 -11.60 6.54 -0.32
N THR A 89 -10.75 5.85 0.41
CA THR A 89 -10.52 4.41 0.25
C THR A 89 -10.51 3.71 1.60
N LEU A 90 -10.75 2.40 1.57
CA LEU A 90 -10.52 1.52 2.71
C LEU A 90 -9.29 0.67 2.43
N VAL A 91 -8.34 0.68 3.37
CA VAL A 91 -7.12 -0.10 3.28
C VAL A 91 -6.98 -1.02 4.47
N ALA A 92 -6.44 -2.21 4.24
CA ALA A 92 -6.04 -3.13 5.30
C ALA A 92 -4.51 -3.21 5.32
N PHE A 93 -3.91 -2.91 6.47
CA PHE A 93 -2.46 -2.99 6.61
C PHE A 93 -2.01 -4.44 6.73
N CYS A 94 -0.85 -4.73 6.18
CA CYS A 94 -0.31 -6.08 6.16
C CYS A 94 1.21 -6.08 6.27
N ASP A 95 1.75 -7.21 6.73
CA ASP A 95 3.17 -7.52 6.64
C ASP A 95 3.42 -8.32 5.36
N VAL A 96 4.52 -8.04 4.68
CA VAL A 96 4.92 -8.70 3.43
C VAL A 96 6.16 -9.54 3.69
N ALA A 97 6.07 -10.83 3.47
CA ALA A 97 7.16 -11.77 3.75
C ALA A 97 8.44 -11.41 2.98
N GLY A 98 9.53 -11.20 3.71
CA GLY A 98 10.85 -10.97 3.12
C GLY A 98 11.11 -9.59 2.56
N LEU A 99 10.13 -8.68 2.59
CA LEU A 99 10.32 -7.33 2.06
C LEU A 99 11.31 -6.51 2.91
N ASP A 100 11.29 -6.69 4.22
CA ASP A 100 12.23 -6.06 5.14
C ASP A 100 13.68 -6.46 4.82
N ILE A 101 13.92 -7.73 4.56
CA ILE A 101 15.25 -8.24 4.19
C ILE A 101 15.70 -7.65 2.86
N LEU A 102 14.79 -7.56 1.89
CA LEU A 102 15.10 -6.95 0.60
C LEU A 102 15.48 -5.47 0.78
N TYR A 103 14.76 -4.73 1.61
CA TYR A 103 15.06 -3.33 1.90
C TYR A 103 16.40 -3.15 2.62
N GLU A 104 16.79 -4.06 3.49
CA GLU A 104 18.12 -4.05 4.11
C GLU A 104 19.21 -4.21 3.05
N ARG A 105 19.04 -5.12 2.10
CA ARG A 105 19.98 -5.30 0.99
C ARG A 105 20.04 -4.09 0.06
N LEU A 106 18.90 -3.50 -0.26
CA LEU A 106 18.83 -2.28 -1.07
C LEU A 106 19.54 -1.12 -0.36
N SER A 107 19.30 -0.95 0.93
CA SER A 107 19.96 0.08 1.74
C SER A 107 21.48 -0.08 1.74
N ALA A 108 21.95 -1.29 1.91
CA ALA A 108 23.40 -1.59 1.87
C ALA A 108 24.00 -1.26 0.50
N GLY A 109 23.32 -1.63 -0.58
CA GLY A 109 23.79 -1.35 -1.95
C GLY A 109 23.75 0.13 -2.31
N LEU A 110 22.80 0.89 -1.77
CA LEU A 110 22.67 2.33 -2.01
C LEU A 110 23.52 3.18 -1.05
N GLY A 111 24.05 2.58 0.01
CA GLY A 111 24.89 3.30 0.97
C GLY A 111 24.13 4.22 1.92
N ALA A 112 22.82 4.08 2.04
CA ALA A 112 21.98 4.89 2.92
C ALA A 112 20.75 4.10 3.36
N PRO A 113 20.21 4.39 4.58
CA PRO A 113 19.01 3.73 5.06
C PRO A 113 17.82 4.02 4.16
N LEU A 114 17.05 3.00 3.84
CA LEU A 114 15.84 3.09 3.06
C LEU A 114 14.67 2.64 3.95
N PRO A 115 13.70 3.53 4.24
CA PRO A 115 12.59 3.17 5.11
C PRO A 115 11.65 2.18 4.43
N LEU A 116 11.23 1.14 5.17
CA LEU A 116 10.22 0.21 4.70
C LEU A 116 8.88 0.94 4.58
N PRO A 117 8.19 0.87 3.44
CA PRO A 117 6.89 1.52 3.33
C PRO A 117 5.83 0.83 4.21
N PRO A 118 4.82 1.56 4.70
CA PRO A 118 3.68 0.95 5.36
C PRO A 118 2.87 0.16 4.33
N THR A 119 3.04 -1.17 4.33
CA THR A 119 2.42 -2.03 3.33
C THR A 119 0.95 -2.28 3.64
N HIS A 120 0.13 -2.24 2.60
CA HIS A 120 -1.31 -2.40 2.71
C HIS A 120 -1.91 -2.84 1.39
N VAL A 121 -3.16 -3.30 1.44
CA VAL A 121 -3.99 -3.52 0.26
C VAL A 121 -5.14 -2.52 0.31
N THR A 122 -5.32 -1.77 -0.76
CA THR A 122 -6.52 -0.94 -0.94
C THR A 122 -7.65 -1.85 -1.41
N LEU A 123 -8.65 -2.04 -0.57
CA LEU A 123 -9.73 -3.01 -0.80
C LEU A 123 -10.90 -2.40 -1.55
N HIS A 124 -11.36 -1.25 -1.11
CA HIS A 124 -12.58 -0.60 -1.59
C HIS A 124 -12.39 0.90 -1.71
N THR A 125 -13.22 1.52 -2.54
CA THR A 125 -13.26 2.97 -2.74
C THR A 125 -14.67 3.48 -2.50
N ALA A 126 -14.80 4.75 -2.12
CA ALA A 126 -16.10 5.38 -1.89
C ALA A 126 -16.90 5.56 -3.18
N GLN A 127 -16.21 5.62 -4.32
CA GLN A 127 -16.84 5.76 -5.64
C GLN A 127 -16.37 4.62 -6.55
N PRO A 128 -17.30 3.96 -7.30
CA PRO A 128 -16.91 2.89 -8.20
C PRO A 128 -15.88 3.38 -9.23
N GLY A 129 -14.85 2.58 -9.46
CA GLY A 129 -13.81 2.87 -10.44
C GLY A 129 -12.81 3.96 -10.05
N ALA A 130 -12.92 4.52 -8.84
CA ALA A 130 -11.95 5.51 -8.38
C ALA A 130 -10.57 4.89 -8.15
N GLY A 131 -9.52 5.67 -8.40
CA GLY A 131 -8.15 5.27 -8.16
C GLY A 131 -7.79 5.22 -6.68
N GLY A 132 -6.69 4.55 -6.35
CA GLY A 132 -6.15 4.52 -5.01
C GLY A 132 -5.55 5.85 -4.58
N ILE A 133 -5.26 5.97 -3.30
CA ILE A 133 -4.63 7.14 -2.69
C ILE A 133 -3.25 6.72 -2.19
N GLY A 134 -2.21 7.49 -2.49
CA GLY A 134 -0.85 7.20 -2.07
C GLY A 134 -0.73 7.09 -0.55
N LEU A 135 -0.15 5.99 -0.07
CA LEU A 135 0.03 5.70 1.34
C LEU A 135 1.31 4.86 1.51
N THR A 136 2.44 5.43 1.10
CA THR A 136 3.71 4.73 1.04
C THR A 136 4.77 5.31 1.98
N THR A 137 4.42 6.32 2.79
CA THR A 137 5.28 6.87 3.85
C THR A 137 4.50 6.98 5.16
N GLU A 138 5.22 6.95 6.28
CA GLU A 138 4.61 7.17 7.60
C GLU A 138 3.95 8.54 7.71
N GLU A 139 4.52 9.55 7.06
CA GLU A 139 3.94 10.89 7.03
C GLU A 139 2.59 10.89 6.33
N GLN A 140 2.49 10.22 5.17
CA GLN A 140 1.22 10.08 4.46
C GLN A 140 0.17 9.35 5.30
N VAL A 141 0.59 8.32 6.03
CA VAL A 141 -0.31 7.60 6.95
C VAL A 141 -0.87 8.55 8.00
N ARG A 142 -0.01 9.36 8.64
CA ARG A 142 -0.46 10.32 9.65
C ARG A 142 -1.40 11.37 9.08
N GLU A 143 -1.14 11.84 7.87
CA GLU A 143 -1.92 12.90 7.24
C GLU A 143 -3.26 12.43 6.66
N ARG A 144 -3.31 11.21 6.13
CA ARG A 144 -4.41 10.75 5.28
C ARG A 144 -5.24 9.63 5.88
N ALA A 145 -4.68 8.83 6.78
CA ALA A 145 -5.33 7.64 7.28
C ALA A 145 -5.97 7.88 8.66
N THR A 146 -7.20 7.38 8.81
CA THR A 146 -7.90 7.31 10.09
C THR A 146 -8.25 5.85 10.35
N LEU A 147 -7.70 5.29 11.42
CA LEU A 147 -8.00 3.91 11.80
C LEU A 147 -9.49 3.77 12.12
N LEU A 148 -10.10 2.72 11.63
CA LEU A 148 -11.47 2.37 11.99
C LEU A 148 -11.50 1.84 13.42
N ASP A 149 -12.64 2.02 14.10
CA ASP A 149 -12.87 1.39 15.39
C ASP A 149 -12.98 -0.13 15.24
N ASP A 150 -12.98 -0.85 16.37
CA ASP A 150 -12.96 -2.31 16.35
C ASP A 150 -14.16 -2.91 15.64
N ALA A 151 -15.35 -2.32 15.77
CA ALA A 151 -16.57 -2.82 15.14
C ALA A 151 -16.52 -2.65 13.61
N ASP A 152 -16.14 -1.47 13.13
CA ASP A 152 -16.02 -1.20 11.70
C ASP A 152 -14.86 -1.98 11.07
N ALA A 153 -13.73 -2.08 11.76
CA ALA A 153 -12.60 -2.90 11.32
C ALA A 153 -13.00 -4.37 11.21
N ALA A 154 -13.74 -4.90 12.18
CA ALA A 154 -14.22 -6.28 12.16
C ALA A 154 -15.14 -6.55 10.96
N ALA A 155 -15.98 -5.58 10.59
CA ALA A 155 -16.86 -5.72 9.43
C ALA A 155 -16.06 -5.87 8.13
N VAL A 156 -14.92 -5.20 8.01
CA VAL A 156 -14.03 -5.32 6.85
C VAL A 156 -13.19 -6.59 6.93
N LEU A 157 -12.55 -6.85 8.08
CA LEU A 157 -11.66 -8.00 8.30
C LEU A 157 -12.37 -9.34 8.17
N GLY A 158 -13.69 -9.39 8.45
CA GLY A 158 -14.49 -10.60 8.30
C GLY A 158 -14.54 -11.14 6.88
N HIS A 159 -14.20 -10.33 5.87
CA HIS A 159 -14.12 -10.72 4.47
C HIS A 159 -12.71 -11.13 4.03
N LEU A 160 -11.70 -10.97 4.89
CA LEU A 160 -10.31 -11.30 4.58
C LEU A 160 -9.97 -12.71 5.05
N PRO A 161 -8.93 -13.35 4.45
CA PRO A 161 -8.45 -14.63 4.93
C PRO A 161 -8.05 -14.56 6.40
N ALA A 162 -8.27 -15.64 7.14
CA ALA A 162 -7.83 -15.73 8.52
C ALA A 162 -6.32 -15.47 8.61
N ILE A 163 -5.92 -14.67 9.60
CA ILE A 163 -4.51 -14.44 9.90
C ILE A 163 -3.97 -15.75 10.48
N ALA A 164 -3.06 -16.38 9.75
CA ALA A 164 -2.44 -17.61 10.19
C ALA A 164 -1.21 -17.31 11.05
#